data_eb439b61eaa4b82264c02ec0d76512f4
#
_entry.id   eb439b61eaa4b82264c02ec0d76512f4
#
_cell.length_a   1.000
_cell.length_b   1.000
_cell.length_c   1.000
_cell.angle_alpha   90.00
_cell.angle_beta   90.00
_cell.angle_gamma   90.00
#
_symmetry.space_group_name_H-M   'P 1'
#
loop_
_entity.id
_entity.type
_entity.pdbx_description
1 polymer ?
#
loop_
_entity_poly.entity_id
_entity_poly.type
_entity_poly.pdbx_seq_one_letter_code
_entity_poly.pdbx_strand_id
1 'polypeptide(L)'
;QYAEITPQAISADSDYDKTFFKQLDILENKVLDGQSFEETAKENNLKVILIKSIDASKKNKNDKKIENLSDSLFKKIYTIKNEKLPEIFKVDNKYFLAEIKSIEKNNRSMNDPDVLKIINAQINFQNKIKNNASIIKDISMGGFDKVKMEKFANDNNLELKEYKISNLKQNEIFAEGIVKRIFLTK
;
A
#
# COMPACT_ATOMS: atom_id res chain seq x y z
N GLN A 1 14.66 12.91 -9.83
CA GLN A 1 15.85 13.27 -9.04
C GLN A 1 15.44 13.67 -7.62
N TYR A 2 16.36 13.47 -6.67
CA TYR A 2 16.14 13.90 -5.30
C TYR A 2 17.48 14.19 -4.60
N ALA A 3 17.44 14.93 -3.50
CA ALA A 3 18.57 15.18 -2.62
C ALA A 3 18.11 15.19 -1.17
N GLU A 4 18.92 14.68 -0.24
CA GLU A 4 18.69 14.82 1.20
C GLU A 4 19.14 16.21 1.64
N ILE A 5 18.29 16.92 2.39
CA ILE A 5 18.59 18.21 2.99
C ILE A 5 19.10 17.93 4.40
N THR A 6 20.42 18.03 4.58
CA THR A 6 21.06 17.77 5.87
C THR A 6 21.33 19.07 6.63
N PRO A 7 21.40 19.05 7.97
CA PRO A 7 21.82 20.23 8.74
C PRO A 7 23.13 20.81 8.29
N GLN A 8 24.13 19.98 8.00
CA GLN A 8 25.44 20.42 7.50
C GLN A 8 25.36 21.18 6.18
N ALA A 9 24.39 20.84 5.32
CA ALA A 9 24.26 21.48 4.00
C ALA A 9 23.67 22.89 4.08
N ILE A 10 22.69 23.13 4.99
CA ILE A 10 21.95 24.40 4.99
C ILE A 10 22.17 25.27 6.24
N SER A 11 22.63 24.72 7.35
CA SER A 11 22.89 25.48 8.59
C SER A 11 24.35 25.42 9.07
N ALA A 12 25.18 24.62 8.43
CA ALA A 12 26.55 24.30 8.86
C ALA A 12 26.65 23.64 10.26
N ASP A 13 25.53 23.22 10.84
CA ASP A 13 25.42 22.53 12.12
C ASP A 13 25.31 21.01 11.93
N SER A 14 25.49 20.26 13.04
CA SER A 14 25.34 18.79 13.00
C SER A 14 23.92 18.32 13.25
N ASP A 15 23.06 19.17 13.83
CA ASP A 15 21.76 18.78 14.36
C ASP A 15 20.58 19.53 13.72
N TYR A 16 19.39 18.91 13.81
CA TYR A 16 18.12 19.52 13.40
C TYR A 16 17.63 20.50 14.46
N ASP A 17 18.28 21.65 14.55
CA ASP A 17 18.01 22.71 15.53
C ASP A 17 17.15 23.85 14.96
N LYS A 18 16.99 24.94 15.72
CA LYS A 18 16.24 26.12 15.29
C LYS A 18 16.82 26.79 14.06
N THR A 19 18.14 26.76 13.91
CA THR A 19 18.85 27.36 12.77
C THR A 19 18.53 26.58 11.50
N PHE A 20 18.61 25.23 11.60
CA PHE A 20 18.22 24.35 10.51
C PHE A 20 16.78 24.62 10.04
N PHE A 21 15.79 24.65 10.95
CA PHE A 21 14.40 24.87 10.58
C PHE A 21 14.16 26.24 9.95
N LYS A 22 14.83 27.28 10.46
CA LYS A 22 14.78 28.61 9.84
C LYS A 22 15.31 28.62 8.40
N GLN A 23 16.41 27.92 8.15
CA GLN A 23 16.98 27.81 6.81
C GLN A 23 16.10 26.93 5.91
N LEU A 24 15.50 25.89 6.45
CA LEU A 24 14.55 25.03 5.74
C LEU A 24 13.33 25.84 5.29
N ASP A 25 12.75 26.67 6.16
CA ASP A 25 11.61 27.54 5.83
C ASP A 25 11.98 28.53 4.70
N ILE A 26 13.19 29.09 4.74
CA ILE A 26 13.69 29.96 3.66
C ILE A 26 13.80 29.20 2.34
N LEU A 27 14.29 27.96 2.40
CA LEU A 27 14.44 27.09 1.23
C LEU A 27 13.06 26.71 0.65
N GLU A 28 12.11 26.33 1.51
CA GLU A 28 10.74 26.05 1.10
C GLU A 28 10.07 27.24 0.40
N ASN A 29 10.24 28.44 0.95
CA ASN A 29 9.71 29.65 0.33
C ASN A 29 10.34 29.91 -1.04
N LYS A 30 11.65 29.77 -1.21
CA LYS A 30 12.31 29.92 -2.51
C LYS A 30 11.79 28.91 -3.54
N VAL A 31 11.58 27.65 -3.14
CA VAL A 31 11.00 26.62 -4.00
C VAL A 31 9.56 26.97 -4.38
N LEU A 32 8.76 27.46 -3.43
CA LEU A 32 7.38 27.91 -3.68
C LEU A 32 7.33 29.14 -4.61
N ASP A 33 8.33 30.02 -4.53
CA ASP A 33 8.51 31.19 -5.41
C ASP A 33 9.02 30.80 -6.81
N GLY A 34 9.24 29.50 -7.07
CA GLY A 34 9.60 28.98 -8.38
C GLY A 34 11.07 28.70 -8.61
N GLN A 35 11.91 28.68 -7.55
CA GLN A 35 13.31 28.28 -7.69
C GLN A 35 13.38 26.80 -8.15
N SER A 36 14.19 26.55 -9.18
CA SER A 36 14.34 25.19 -9.74
C SER A 36 15.05 24.22 -8.79
N PHE A 37 14.86 22.92 -9.02
CA PHE A 37 15.57 21.87 -8.28
C PHE A 37 17.09 22.04 -8.38
N GLU A 38 17.58 22.28 -9.59
CA GLU A 38 19.02 22.40 -9.87
C GLU A 38 19.65 23.60 -9.17
N GLU A 39 18.98 24.75 -9.18
CA GLU A 39 19.44 25.97 -8.49
C GLU A 39 19.44 25.75 -6.97
N THR A 40 18.34 25.22 -6.44
CA THR A 40 18.20 24.92 -5.01
C THR A 40 19.29 23.96 -4.53
N ALA A 41 19.49 22.87 -5.28
CA ALA A 41 20.51 21.88 -4.94
C ALA A 41 21.94 22.44 -5.00
N LYS A 42 22.23 23.26 -6.02
CA LYS A 42 23.56 23.89 -6.21
C LYS A 42 23.87 24.92 -5.13
N GLU A 43 22.95 25.83 -4.85
CA GLU A 43 23.14 26.88 -3.84
C GLU A 43 23.40 26.31 -2.44
N ASN A 44 22.80 25.17 -2.15
CA ASN A 44 22.89 24.53 -0.83
C ASN A 44 23.84 23.32 -0.80
N ASN A 45 24.66 23.12 -1.85
CA ASN A 45 25.60 22.00 -1.96
C ASN A 45 24.98 20.62 -1.68
N LEU A 46 23.71 20.42 -2.09
CA LEU A 46 23.01 19.16 -1.87
C LEU A 46 23.54 18.08 -2.80
N LYS A 47 23.69 16.87 -2.25
CA LYS A 47 24.09 15.70 -3.05
C LYS A 47 22.90 15.17 -3.84
N VAL A 48 22.88 15.45 -5.14
CA VAL A 48 21.80 15.03 -6.03
C VAL A 48 21.94 13.55 -6.40
N ILE A 49 20.84 12.80 -6.28
CA ILE A 49 20.71 11.42 -6.73
C ILE A 49 19.72 11.39 -7.89
N LEU A 50 20.20 10.96 -9.05
CA LEU A 50 19.39 10.84 -10.25
C LEU A 50 18.90 9.39 -10.41
N ILE A 51 17.60 9.20 -10.46
CA ILE A 51 16.97 7.94 -10.84
C ILE A 51 16.42 8.12 -12.25
N LYS A 52 17.00 7.41 -13.24
CA LYS A 52 16.61 7.57 -14.66
C LYS A 52 15.17 7.15 -14.95
N SER A 53 14.71 6.10 -14.29
CA SER A 53 13.32 5.64 -14.39
C SER A 53 12.95 4.78 -13.19
N ILE A 54 11.70 4.83 -12.76
CA ILE A 54 11.17 4.00 -11.69
C ILE A 54 9.68 3.76 -11.94
N ASP A 55 9.25 2.52 -11.81
CA ASP A 55 7.83 2.13 -11.91
C ASP A 55 7.19 1.94 -10.53
N ALA A 56 5.90 1.62 -10.51
CA ALA A 56 5.13 1.37 -9.28
C ALA A 56 5.67 0.21 -8.42
N SER A 57 6.46 -0.69 -9.01
CA SER A 57 7.10 -1.82 -8.32
C SER A 57 8.52 -1.52 -7.86
N LYS A 58 8.94 -0.24 -7.92
CA LYS A 58 10.28 0.22 -7.58
C LYS A 58 11.37 -0.38 -8.48
N LYS A 59 11.04 -0.66 -9.75
CA LYS A 59 11.95 -1.19 -10.76
C LYS A 59 12.30 -0.13 -11.80
N ASN A 60 13.48 -0.25 -12.40
CA ASN A 60 13.89 0.58 -13.54
C ASN A 60 13.39 -0.01 -14.87
N LYS A 61 13.69 0.66 -16.00
CA LYS A 61 13.31 0.19 -17.36
C LYS A 61 13.84 -1.22 -17.75
N ASN A 62 14.82 -1.74 -16.99
CA ASN A 62 15.39 -3.07 -17.21
C ASN A 62 14.88 -4.09 -16.17
N ASP A 63 13.74 -3.86 -15.55
CA ASP A 63 13.12 -4.70 -14.50
C ASP A 63 13.99 -4.93 -13.25
N LYS A 64 15.07 -4.15 -13.07
CA LYS A 64 15.93 -4.23 -11.89
C LYS A 64 15.39 -3.36 -10.77
N LYS A 65 15.28 -3.95 -9.58
CA LYS A 65 14.86 -3.23 -8.37
C LYS A 65 15.90 -2.15 -8.01
N ILE A 66 15.40 -0.98 -7.61
CA ILE A 66 16.25 0.13 -7.14
C ILE A 66 16.45 -0.03 -5.64
N GLU A 67 17.63 -0.51 -5.23
CA GLU A 67 17.92 -0.84 -3.83
C GLU A 67 18.28 0.41 -2.99
N ASN A 68 18.93 1.40 -3.59
CA ASN A 68 19.45 2.59 -2.90
C ASN A 68 18.37 3.65 -2.60
N LEU A 69 17.10 3.30 -2.66
CA LEU A 69 15.97 4.15 -2.33
C LEU A 69 15.12 3.45 -1.25
N SER A 70 14.95 4.05 -0.08
CA SER A 70 14.09 3.46 0.97
C SER A 70 12.64 3.35 0.50
N ASP A 71 11.88 2.41 1.05
CA ASP A 71 10.49 2.20 0.63
C ASP A 71 9.59 3.35 1.04
N SER A 72 9.87 4.01 2.17
CA SER A 72 9.17 5.21 2.63
C SER A 72 9.42 6.40 1.71
N LEU A 73 10.68 6.62 1.34
CA LEU A 73 11.05 7.70 0.40
C LEU A 73 10.47 7.43 -1.00
N PHE A 74 10.54 6.18 -1.49
CA PHE A 74 9.93 5.79 -2.75
C PHE A 74 8.44 6.07 -2.76
N LYS A 75 7.69 5.64 -1.74
CA LYS A 75 6.25 5.89 -1.64
C LYS A 75 5.94 7.39 -1.70
N LYS A 76 6.70 8.22 -1.00
CA LYS A 76 6.50 9.67 -1.00
C LYS A 76 6.79 10.28 -2.37
N ILE A 77 7.93 9.96 -2.99
CA ILE A 77 8.28 10.44 -4.35
C ILE A 77 7.23 10.01 -5.37
N TYR A 78 6.73 8.77 -5.27
CA TYR A 78 5.74 8.22 -6.19
C TYR A 78 4.36 8.88 -6.07
N THR A 79 4.09 9.64 -5.00
CA THR A 79 2.86 10.46 -4.87
C THR A 79 2.95 11.82 -5.54
N ILE A 80 4.14 12.27 -5.93
CA ILE A 80 4.33 13.54 -6.63
C ILE A 80 3.72 13.42 -8.04
N LYS A 81 2.78 14.29 -8.35
CA LYS A 81 2.05 14.27 -9.64
C LYS A 81 2.48 15.37 -10.60
N ASN A 82 3.13 16.39 -10.07
CA ASN A 82 3.54 17.56 -10.84
C ASN A 82 4.93 17.31 -11.43
N GLU A 83 5.03 17.40 -12.75
CA GLU A 83 6.31 17.34 -13.44
C GLU A 83 7.04 18.68 -13.33
N LYS A 84 8.37 18.62 -13.18
CA LYS A 84 9.27 19.78 -13.18
C LYS A 84 9.00 20.82 -12.09
N LEU A 85 8.27 20.42 -11.06
CA LEU A 85 8.06 21.22 -9.86
C LEU A 85 8.76 20.53 -8.69
N PRO A 86 9.78 21.16 -8.10
CA PRO A 86 10.44 20.59 -6.94
C PRO A 86 9.54 20.69 -5.72
N GLU A 87 9.60 19.67 -4.87
CA GLU A 87 8.88 19.62 -3.59
C GLU A 87 9.87 19.30 -2.46
N ILE A 88 9.70 19.97 -1.33
CA ILE A 88 10.39 19.66 -0.08
C ILE A 88 9.44 18.91 0.83
N PHE A 89 9.90 17.81 1.42
CA PHE A 89 9.09 17.00 2.33
C PHE A 89 9.94 16.22 3.32
N LYS A 90 9.31 15.79 4.42
CA LYS A 90 9.91 14.97 5.47
C LYS A 90 9.55 13.49 5.30
N VAL A 91 10.56 12.61 5.39
CA VAL A 91 10.40 11.14 5.46
C VAL A 91 11.43 10.58 6.45
N ASP A 92 11.01 9.68 7.36
CA ASP A 92 11.87 9.00 8.33
C ASP A 92 12.80 9.97 9.12
N ASN A 93 12.22 11.09 9.59
CA ASN A 93 12.94 12.18 10.28
C ASN A 93 14.03 12.90 9.47
N LYS A 94 14.09 12.71 8.16
CA LYS A 94 14.98 13.40 7.23
C LYS A 94 14.18 14.26 6.27
N TYR A 95 14.80 15.32 5.75
CA TYR A 95 14.20 16.22 4.78
C TYR A 95 14.78 15.97 3.40
N PHE A 96 13.92 16.04 2.39
CA PHE A 96 14.30 15.78 1.01
C PHE A 96 13.74 16.85 0.09
N LEU A 97 14.56 17.26 -0.87
CA LEU A 97 14.14 17.96 -2.07
C LEU A 97 13.98 16.92 -3.18
N ALA A 98 12.85 16.89 -3.87
CA ALA A 98 12.65 15.97 -5.00
C ALA A 98 11.89 16.63 -6.13
N GLU A 99 12.17 16.17 -7.35
CA GLU A 99 11.48 16.58 -8.56
C GLU A 99 11.28 15.41 -9.50
N ILE A 100 10.10 15.32 -10.08
CA ILE A 100 9.78 14.39 -11.17
C ILE A 100 9.99 15.11 -12.50
N LYS A 101 10.91 14.64 -13.32
CA LYS A 101 11.19 15.24 -14.64
C LYS A 101 10.11 14.92 -15.66
N SER A 102 9.59 13.69 -15.65
CA SER A 102 8.51 13.25 -16.53
C SER A 102 7.78 12.04 -15.96
N ILE A 103 6.49 11.94 -16.26
CA ILE A 103 5.63 10.81 -15.92
C ILE A 103 5.17 10.15 -17.22
N GLU A 104 5.73 8.98 -17.52
CA GLU A 104 5.32 8.20 -18.68
C GLU A 104 4.22 7.21 -18.27
N LYS A 105 3.08 7.25 -18.95
CA LYS A 105 2.01 6.26 -18.80
C LYS A 105 2.20 5.19 -19.85
N ASN A 106 2.78 4.07 -19.48
CA ASN A 106 2.92 2.92 -20.35
C ASN A 106 1.80 1.90 -20.08
N ASN A 107 1.00 1.58 -21.08
CA ASN A 107 0.06 0.48 -20.98
C ASN A 107 0.87 -0.83 -21.04
N ARG A 108 0.85 -1.58 -19.94
CA ARG A 108 1.45 -2.92 -19.93
C ARG A 108 0.59 -3.87 -20.78
N SER A 109 1.25 -4.77 -21.50
CA SER A 109 0.57 -5.80 -22.27
C SER A 109 -0.30 -6.67 -21.36
N MET A 110 -1.47 -7.08 -21.82
CA MET A 110 -2.30 -8.07 -21.11
C MET A 110 -1.61 -9.44 -20.98
N ASN A 111 -0.59 -9.71 -21.82
CA ASN A 111 0.22 -10.93 -21.74
C ASN A 111 1.42 -10.82 -20.81
N ASP A 112 1.61 -9.65 -20.17
CA ASP A 112 2.65 -9.47 -19.14
C ASP A 112 2.33 -10.38 -17.92
N PRO A 113 3.27 -11.24 -17.49
CA PRO A 113 3.03 -12.19 -16.39
C PRO A 113 2.56 -11.53 -15.09
N ASP A 114 3.08 -10.34 -14.76
CA ASP A 114 2.67 -9.61 -13.55
C ASP A 114 1.24 -9.06 -13.71
N VAL A 115 0.86 -8.59 -14.91
CA VAL A 115 -0.50 -8.14 -15.21
C VAL A 115 -1.48 -9.32 -15.12
N LEU A 116 -1.14 -10.47 -15.72
CA LEU A 116 -1.95 -11.69 -15.63
C LEU A 116 -2.12 -12.15 -14.20
N LYS A 117 -1.08 -12.11 -13.38
CA LYS A 117 -1.14 -12.46 -11.96
C LYS A 117 -2.12 -11.56 -11.19
N ILE A 118 -2.07 -10.25 -11.42
CA ILE A 118 -2.98 -9.28 -10.79
C ILE A 118 -4.42 -9.53 -11.24
N ILE A 119 -4.66 -9.71 -12.55
CA ILE A 119 -5.98 -9.97 -13.11
C ILE A 119 -6.55 -11.28 -12.54
N ASN A 120 -5.78 -12.36 -12.53
CA ASN A 120 -6.21 -13.65 -11.98
C ASN A 120 -6.53 -13.56 -10.48
N ALA A 121 -5.72 -12.83 -9.70
CA ALA A 121 -6.01 -12.61 -8.29
C ALA A 121 -7.33 -11.84 -8.10
N GLN A 122 -7.58 -10.82 -8.91
CA GLN A 122 -8.82 -10.04 -8.88
C GLN A 122 -10.04 -10.88 -9.27
N ILE A 123 -9.95 -11.70 -10.32
CA ILE A 123 -11.01 -12.61 -10.75
C ILE A 123 -11.33 -13.62 -9.64
N ASN A 124 -10.30 -14.24 -9.06
CA ASN A 124 -10.46 -15.21 -7.98
C ASN A 124 -11.13 -14.57 -6.74
N PHE A 125 -10.75 -13.35 -6.40
CA PHE A 125 -11.37 -12.60 -5.31
C PHE A 125 -12.85 -12.30 -5.59
N GLN A 126 -13.18 -11.83 -6.79
CA GLN A 126 -14.56 -11.58 -7.23
C GLN A 126 -15.41 -12.87 -7.18
N ASN A 127 -14.86 -13.99 -7.66
CA ASN A 127 -15.54 -15.28 -7.62
C ASN A 127 -15.81 -15.75 -6.19
N LYS A 128 -14.85 -15.58 -5.27
CA LYS A 128 -15.04 -15.88 -3.84
C LYS A 128 -16.18 -15.05 -3.24
N ILE A 129 -16.23 -13.74 -3.54
CA ILE A 129 -17.32 -12.86 -3.06
C ILE A 129 -18.67 -13.34 -3.58
N LYS A 130 -18.77 -13.64 -4.89
CA LYS A 130 -20.04 -14.14 -5.49
C LYS A 130 -20.47 -15.46 -4.87
N ASN A 131 -19.55 -16.41 -4.70
CA ASN A 131 -19.85 -17.70 -4.10
C ASN A 131 -20.33 -17.54 -2.65
N ASN A 132 -19.64 -16.73 -1.85
CA ASN A 132 -20.04 -16.45 -0.48
C ASN A 132 -21.42 -15.79 -0.41
N ALA A 133 -21.70 -14.81 -1.27
CA ALA A 133 -22.99 -14.16 -1.34
C ALA A 133 -24.13 -15.16 -1.70
N SER A 134 -23.86 -16.09 -2.62
CA SER A 134 -24.80 -17.15 -2.99
C SER A 134 -25.11 -18.07 -1.80
N ILE A 135 -24.07 -18.50 -1.08
CA ILE A 135 -24.22 -19.36 0.11
C ILE A 135 -25.01 -18.64 1.20
N ILE A 136 -24.67 -17.38 1.49
CA ILE A 136 -25.39 -16.55 2.48
C ILE A 136 -26.88 -16.42 2.09
N LYS A 137 -27.16 -16.19 0.81
CA LYS A 137 -28.53 -16.13 0.29
C LYS A 137 -29.25 -17.45 0.50
N ASP A 138 -28.65 -18.58 0.13
CA ASP A 138 -29.21 -19.90 0.30
C ASP A 138 -29.54 -20.21 1.79
N ILE A 139 -28.59 -19.86 2.68
CA ILE A 139 -28.81 -20.00 4.14
C ILE A 139 -30.01 -19.14 4.59
N SER A 140 -30.04 -17.87 4.17
CA SER A 140 -31.10 -16.92 4.57
C SER A 140 -32.50 -17.35 4.09
N MET A 141 -32.57 -18.06 2.96
CA MET A 141 -33.81 -18.57 2.38
C MET A 141 -34.17 -19.98 2.88
N GLY A 142 -33.43 -20.55 3.82
CA GLY A 142 -33.60 -21.91 4.31
C GLY A 142 -33.24 -22.99 3.28
N GLY A 143 -32.59 -22.62 2.19
CA GLY A 143 -32.23 -23.54 1.10
C GLY A 143 -30.86 -24.20 1.26
N PHE A 144 -30.12 -23.93 2.33
CA PHE A 144 -28.83 -24.55 2.62
C PHE A 144 -29.01 -25.74 3.56
N ASP A 145 -29.45 -26.85 2.98
CA ASP A 145 -29.72 -28.10 3.68
C ASP A 145 -28.43 -28.92 3.95
N LYS A 146 -28.59 -30.10 4.58
CA LYS A 146 -27.47 -30.99 4.91
C LYS A 146 -26.69 -31.41 3.66
N VAL A 147 -27.37 -31.69 2.55
CA VAL A 147 -26.72 -32.11 1.30
C VAL A 147 -25.83 -31.03 0.74
N LYS A 148 -26.30 -29.76 0.74
CA LYS A 148 -25.50 -28.61 0.31
C LYS A 148 -24.35 -28.35 1.25
N MET A 149 -24.52 -28.54 2.57
CA MET A 149 -23.46 -28.40 3.56
C MET A 149 -22.37 -29.44 3.36
N GLU A 150 -22.74 -30.73 3.15
CA GLU A 150 -21.79 -31.80 2.87
C GLU A 150 -21.02 -31.55 1.57
N LYS A 151 -21.71 -31.13 0.51
CA LYS A 151 -21.07 -30.74 -0.75
C LYS A 151 -20.10 -29.58 -0.56
N PHE A 152 -20.51 -28.52 0.12
CA PHE A 152 -19.64 -27.37 0.40
C PHE A 152 -18.40 -27.78 1.19
N ALA A 153 -18.55 -28.64 2.19
CA ALA A 153 -17.44 -29.12 2.97
C ALA A 153 -16.44 -29.93 2.12
N ASN A 154 -16.94 -30.84 1.29
CA ASN A 154 -16.11 -31.63 0.37
C ASN A 154 -15.39 -30.75 -0.65
N ASP A 155 -16.09 -29.80 -1.29
CA ASP A 155 -15.51 -28.88 -2.29
C ASP A 155 -14.43 -27.98 -1.69
N ASN A 156 -14.45 -27.75 -0.38
CA ASN A 156 -13.46 -26.89 0.33
C ASN A 156 -12.50 -27.65 1.24
N ASN A 157 -12.50 -29.00 1.21
CA ASN A 157 -11.68 -29.87 2.06
C ASN A 157 -11.88 -29.58 3.56
N LEU A 158 -13.13 -29.33 3.98
CA LEU A 158 -13.50 -29.10 5.37
C LEU A 158 -14.04 -30.39 6.00
N GLU A 159 -13.64 -30.67 7.24
CA GLU A 159 -14.18 -31.77 8.04
C GLU A 159 -15.48 -31.32 8.70
N LEU A 160 -16.57 -32.03 8.45
CA LEU A 160 -17.83 -31.82 9.15
C LEU A 160 -17.83 -32.58 10.48
N LYS A 161 -18.16 -31.86 11.56
CA LYS A 161 -18.30 -32.43 12.89
C LYS A 161 -19.72 -32.24 13.39
N GLU A 162 -20.31 -33.32 13.90
CA GLU A 162 -21.66 -33.29 14.47
C GLU A 162 -21.54 -33.13 15.99
N TYR A 163 -22.28 -32.16 16.54
CA TYR A 163 -22.35 -31.94 17.98
C TYR A 163 -23.77 -31.88 18.45
N LYS A 164 -24.03 -32.52 19.60
CA LYS A 164 -25.32 -32.44 20.27
C LYS A 164 -25.25 -31.43 21.42
N ILE A 165 -25.96 -30.33 21.29
CA ILE A 165 -26.07 -29.30 22.33
C ILE A 165 -27.40 -29.49 23.06
N SER A 166 -27.35 -29.83 24.35
CA SER A 166 -28.53 -30.16 25.16
C SER A 166 -29.06 -29.00 25.99
N ASN A 167 -28.28 -27.97 26.23
CA ASN A 167 -28.68 -26.80 27.01
C ASN A 167 -27.83 -25.55 26.67
N LEU A 168 -28.35 -24.38 27.06
CA LEU A 168 -27.72 -23.06 26.77
C LEU A 168 -26.35 -22.82 27.46
N LYS A 169 -26.00 -23.63 28.45
CA LYS A 169 -24.72 -23.49 29.19
C LYS A 169 -23.58 -24.33 28.60
N GLN A 170 -23.86 -25.15 27.57
CA GLN A 170 -22.85 -25.91 26.86
C GLN A 170 -22.06 -25.03 25.89
N ASN A 171 -21.07 -24.31 26.41
CA ASN A 171 -20.24 -23.38 25.65
C ASN A 171 -18.78 -23.83 25.47
N GLU A 172 -18.50 -25.11 25.73
CA GLU A 172 -17.14 -25.65 25.63
C GLU A 172 -16.61 -25.65 24.18
N ILE A 173 -17.51 -25.77 23.21
CA ILE A 173 -17.17 -25.88 21.78
C ILE A 173 -17.51 -24.59 21.02
N PHE A 174 -18.57 -23.92 21.41
CA PHE A 174 -19.05 -22.72 20.76
C PHE A 174 -19.16 -21.57 21.76
N ALA A 175 -18.84 -20.34 21.31
CA ALA A 175 -19.07 -19.15 22.10
C ALA A 175 -20.56 -19.05 22.51
N GLU A 176 -20.84 -18.52 23.71
CA GLU A 176 -22.19 -18.40 24.29
C GLU A 176 -23.22 -17.78 23.32
N GLY A 177 -22.81 -16.74 22.58
CA GLY A 177 -23.69 -16.11 21.58
C GLY A 177 -24.11 -17.00 20.42
N ILE A 178 -23.27 -18.00 20.03
CA ILE A 178 -23.59 -18.97 19.00
C ILE A 178 -24.57 -20.00 19.54
N VAL A 179 -24.34 -20.50 20.75
CA VAL A 179 -25.27 -21.47 21.39
C VAL A 179 -26.67 -20.86 21.56
N LYS A 180 -26.76 -19.63 22.04
CA LYS A 180 -28.04 -18.90 22.11
C LYS A 180 -28.74 -18.79 20.78
N ARG A 181 -28.03 -18.49 19.69
CA ARG A 181 -28.61 -18.42 18.33
C ARG A 181 -29.13 -19.76 17.87
N ILE A 182 -28.38 -20.86 18.09
CA ILE A 182 -28.82 -22.22 17.72
C ILE A 182 -30.16 -22.54 18.38
N PHE A 183 -30.35 -22.22 19.66
CA PHE A 183 -31.62 -22.48 20.38
C PHE A 183 -32.76 -21.53 20.01
N LEU A 184 -32.46 -20.35 19.46
CA LEU A 184 -33.47 -19.39 18.99
C LEU A 184 -33.91 -19.65 17.54
N THR A 185 -33.14 -20.45 16.79
CA THR A 185 -33.47 -20.82 15.41
C THR A 185 -34.45 -22.02 15.47
N LYS A 186 -35.71 -21.78 15.12
CA LYS A 186 -36.74 -22.82 15.01
C LYS A 186 -36.70 -23.53 13.66
#